data_6f309f19d5199a05d191d7919234f38c
#
_entry.id   6f309f19d5199a05d191d7919234f38c
#
_cell.length_a   1.000
_cell.length_b   1.000
_cell.length_c   1.000
_cell.angle_alpha   90.00
_cell.angle_beta   90.00
_cell.angle_gamma   90.00
#
_symmetry.space_group_name_H-M   'P 1'
#
loop_
_entity.id
_entity.type
_entity.pdbx_description
1 polymer ?
#
loop_
_entity_poly.entity_id
_entity_poly.type
_entity_poly.pdbx_seq_one_letter_code
_entity_poly.pdbx_strand_id
1 'polypeptide(L)'
;MAKKFASQGDMSEKTISFTEIGRDLWAFTAEGDPNTGVIIGDDSVMVVDAQATPRLAKMVVEKIRTVTDKPIKHVVLSHYHAVRVLGASAYDASEIIASETCNAMIHERGQEDWDSEFGRFPRLFEGHESIPGLTWPTQTFREKMTLHLGKRRVELMFLGRAHTAGDIVAFVPDEQVMFTGDIVEYHSACYCGDGHFNDWGGTLDRIAGFNPAAIAPGRGDALVGEAMVEAAITSTRDFVDSTYRPAAMVAAKGGSLKDAWDAVREACDPKFSDYAIYEHCLPFNVARAFDEAKGIDTPRIWTACLLYTSPSPRD
;
A
#
# COMPACT_ATOMS: atom_id res chain seq x y z
N MET A 1 24.72 7.89 18.35
CA MET A 1 23.27 7.67 18.46
C MET A 1 22.76 7.32 17.07
N ALA A 2 21.99 6.24 16.91
CA ALA A 2 21.40 5.90 15.63
C ALA A 2 20.49 7.04 15.15
N LYS A 3 20.58 7.41 13.87
CA LYS A 3 19.67 8.41 13.28
C LYS A 3 18.24 7.86 13.35
N LYS A 4 17.29 8.69 13.82
CA LYS A 4 15.86 8.32 13.79
C LYS A 4 15.37 8.25 12.36
N PHE A 5 14.40 7.36 12.08
CA PHE A 5 13.65 7.38 10.82
C PHE A 5 12.86 8.69 10.69
N ALA A 6 12.71 9.17 9.46
CA ALA A 6 12.01 10.41 9.18
C ALA A 6 10.59 10.42 9.77
N SER A 7 9.85 9.31 9.60
CA SER A 7 8.47 9.16 10.09
C SER A 7 8.32 9.14 11.61
N GLN A 8 9.39 8.88 12.37
CA GLN A 8 9.35 8.96 13.84
C GLN A 8 9.12 10.38 14.36
N GLY A 9 9.37 11.39 13.52
CA GLY A 9 9.12 12.80 13.83
C GLY A 9 7.75 13.29 13.37
N ASP A 10 7.01 12.51 12.56
CA ASP A 10 5.69 12.87 12.08
C ASP A 10 4.61 12.50 13.09
N MET A 11 4.38 13.43 14.02
CA MET A 11 3.37 13.30 15.08
C MET A 11 2.18 14.25 14.88
N SER A 12 2.11 14.95 13.74
CA SER A 12 1.02 15.87 13.45
C SER A 12 -0.26 15.12 13.09
N GLU A 13 -1.40 15.66 13.54
CA GLU A 13 -2.70 15.21 13.06
C GLU A 13 -2.82 15.43 11.55
N LYS A 14 -3.48 14.50 10.86
CA LYS A 14 -3.70 14.59 9.42
C LYS A 14 -5.13 15.04 9.12
N THR A 15 -5.28 15.82 8.07
CA THR A 15 -6.59 16.17 7.55
C THR A 15 -7.23 14.95 6.89
N ILE A 16 -8.39 14.56 7.39
CA ILE A 16 -9.14 13.41 6.89
C ILE A 16 -10.14 13.87 5.86
N SER A 17 -10.14 13.21 4.69
CA SER A 17 -11.17 13.33 3.68
C SER A 17 -11.93 12.01 3.54
N PHE A 18 -13.24 12.10 3.28
CA PHE A 18 -14.10 10.96 2.95
C PHE A 18 -14.90 11.33 1.72
N THR A 19 -14.43 10.91 0.55
CA THR A 19 -14.86 11.41 -0.75
C THR A 19 -15.56 10.31 -1.54
N GLU A 20 -16.74 10.60 -2.08
CA GLU A 20 -17.42 9.72 -3.02
C GLU A 20 -16.75 9.79 -4.39
N ILE A 21 -16.32 8.64 -4.90
CA ILE A 21 -15.55 8.49 -6.15
C ILE A 21 -16.32 7.71 -7.23
N GLY A 22 -17.53 7.32 -6.92
CA GLY A 22 -18.49 6.62 -7.74
C GLY A 22 -19.76 6.43 -6.91
N ARG A 23 -20.88 6.07 -7.49
CA ARG A 23 -22.13 5.90 -6.75
C ARG A 23 -21.97 4.85 -5.65
N ASP A 24 -22.11 5.25 -4.38
CA ASP A 24 -21.93 4.41 -3.20
C ASP A 24 -20.51 3.82 -3.07
N LEU A 25 -19.49 4.48 -3.63
CA LEU A 25 -18.09 4.12 -3.57
C LEU A 25 -17.29 5.28 -2.99
N TRP A 26 -16.59 5.03 -1.89
CA TRP A 26 -15.94 6.09 -1.11
C TRP A 26 -14.47 5.78 -0.87
N ALA A 27 -13.66 6.83 -0.79
CA ALA A 27 -12.28 6.77 -0.35
C ALA A 27 -12.11 7.57 0.94
N PHE A 28 -11.57 6.93 1.98
CA PHE A 28 -11.07 7.57 3.18
C PHE A 28 -9.57 7.83 2.99
N THR A 29 -9.17 9.10 3.03
CA THR A 29 -7.77 9.52 2.84
C THR A 29 -7.32 10.44 3.96
N ALA A 30 -6.02 10.47 4.26
CA ALA A 30 -5.43 11.25 5.35
C ALA A 30 -3.97 11.66 5.04
N GLU A 31 -3.80 12.63 4.12
CA GLU A 31 -2.53 13.33 3.83
C GLU A 31 -1.28 12.43 3.79
N GLY A 32 -1.28 11.39 2.95
CA GLY A 32 -0.16 10.46 2.79
C GLY A 32 -0.13 9.30 3.79
N ASP A 33 -1.07 9.22 4.73
CA ASP A 33 -1.32 8.01 5.52
C ASP A 33 -2.02 6.94 4.66
N PRO A 34 -2.07 5.68 5.13
CA PRO A 34 -2.79 4.62 4.44
C PRO A 34 -4.26 4.96 4.19
N ASN A 35 -4.69 4.85 2.94
CA ASN A 35 -6.09 5.01 2.55
C ASN A 35 -6.91 3.75 2.84
N THR A 36 -8.23 3.92 2.90
CA THR A 36 -9.20 2.82 2.98
C THR A 36 -10.30 3.05 1.96
N GLY A 37 -10.60 2.03 1.16
CA GLY A 37 -11.72 2.02 0.24
C GLY A 37 -13.01 1.53 0.91
N VAL A 38 -14.16 2.07 0.49
CA VAL A 38 -15.48 1.64 0.98
C VAL A 38 -16.42 1.43 -0.19
N ILE A 39 -16.98 0.24 -0.28
CA ILE A 39 -17.91 -0.19 -1.33
C ILE A 39 -19.22 -0.55 -0.66
N ILE A 40 -20.28 0.22 -0.93
CA ILE A 40 -21.61 0.00 -0.38
C ILE A 40 -22.46 -0.75 -1.42
N GLY A 41 -22.89 -1.95 -1.07
CA GLY A 41 -23.83 -2.76 -1.85
C GLY A 41 -25.26 -2.60 -1.42
N ASP A 42 -26.16 -3.48 -1.90
CA ASP A 42 -27.59 -3.41 -1.56
C ASP A 42 -27.86 -3.71 -0.08
N ASP A 43 -27.10 -4.62 0.52
CA ASP A 43 -27.36 -5.14 1.87
C ASP A 43 -26.16 -5.10 2.81
N SER A 44 -24.98 -4.76 2.33
CA SER A 44 -23.74 -4.80 3.09
C SER A 44 -22.70 -3.84 2.54
N VAL A 45 -21.65 -3.65 3.34
CA VAL A 45 -20.47 -2.85 3.01
C VAL A 45 -19.26 -3.76 2.93
N MET A 46 -18.39 -3.49 1.96
CA MET A 46 -17.04 -4.01 1.86
C MET A 46 -16.05 -2.88 2.11
N VAL A 47 -15.01 -3.17 2.88
CA VAL A 47 -13.88 -2.26 3.13
C VAL A 47 -12.64 -2.83 2.45
N VAL A 48 -11.86 -1.98 1.79
CA VAL A 48 -10.57 -2.34 1.18
C VAL A 48 -9.47 -1.65 1.97
N ASP A 49 -8.62 -2.45 2.60
CA ASP A 49 -7.62 -2.11 3.62
C ASP A 49 -8.20 -1.61 4.94
N ALA A 50 -7.58 -2.05 6.04
CA ALA A 50 -8.18 -2.01 7.36
C ALA A 50 -7.54 -0.98 8.32
N GLN A 51 -6.57 -0.17 7.85
CA GLN A 51 -5.77 0.71 8.69
C GLN A 51 -4.79 -0.03 9.63
N ALA A 52 -3.87 0.72 10.24
CA ALA A 52 -2.81 0.18 11.12
C ALA A 52 -3.32 -0.33 12.48
N THR A 53 -4.38 0.26 13.00
CA THR A 53 -4.91 -0.09 14.34
C THR A 53 -6.42 -0.06 14.36
N PRO A 54 -7.05 -0.79 15.32
CA PRO A 54 -8.49 -0.67 15.55
C PRO A 54 -8.95 0.75 15.87
N ARG A 55 -8.09 1.59 16.45
CA ARG A 55 -8.39 3.01 16.70
C ARG A 55 -8.60 3.77 15.39
N LEU A 56 -7.67 3.64 14.44
CA LEU A 56 -7.78 4.29 13.14
C LEU A 56 -8.94 3.70 12.31
N ALA A 57 -9.12 2.38 12.35
CA ALA A 57 -10.23 1.71 11.69
C ALA A 57 -11.61 2.20 12.19
N LYS A 58 -11.77 2.49 13.48
CA LYS A 58 -13.01 3.09 14.02
C LYS A 58 -13.32 4.44 13.41
N MET A 59 -12.32 5.26 13.07
CA MET A 59 -12.54 6.53 12.37
C MET A 59 -13.14 6.30 10.98
N VAL A 60 -12.72 5.23 10.28
CA VAL A 60 -13.33 4.84 9.00
C VAL A 60 -14.76 4.37 9.23
N VAL A 61 -15.01 3.53 10.25
CA VAL A 61 -16.38 3.08 10.60
C VAL A 61 -17.29 4.28 10.89
N GLU A 62 -16.83 5.26 11.65
CA GLU A 62 -17.59 6.49 11.92
C GLU A 62 -17.96 7.22 10.63
N LYS A 63 -17.04 7.33 9.66
CA LYS A 63 -17.32 7.92 8.35
C LYS A 63 -18.34 7.07 7.56
N ILE A 64 -18.19 5.76 7.54
CA ILE A 64 -19.17 4.86 6.90
C ILE A 64 -20.57 5.09 7.48
N ARG A 65 -20.70 5.24 8.80
CA ARG A 65 -22.00 5.46 9.47
C ARG A 65 -22.62 6.82 9.15
N THR A 66 -21.88 7.76 8.55
CA THR A 66 -22.50 9.00 8.04
C THR A 66 -23.26 8.82 6.73
N VAL A 67 -23.02 7.72 6.00
CA VAL A 67 -23.61 7.46 4.68
C VAL A 67 -24.45 6.18 4.61
N THR A 68 -24.26 5.23 5.55
CA THR A 68 -25.06 3.99 5.57
C THR A 68 -25.03 3.31 6.94
N ASP A 69 -26.16 2.67 7.30
CA ASP A 69 -26.30 1.79 8.49
C ASP A 69 -26.10 0.31 8.14
N LYS A 70 -25.83 -0.04 6.88
CA LYS A 70 -25.64 -1.42 6.44
C LYS A 70 -24.46 -2.09 7.18
N PRO A 71 -24.55 -3.40 7.48
CA PRO A 71 -23.46 -4.11 8.15
C PRO A 71 -22.20 -4.16 7.26
N ILE A 72 -21.02 -4.00 7.86
CA ILE A 72 -19.75 -4.24 7.20
C ILE A 72 -19.52 -5.76 7.24
N LYS A 73 -19.62 -6.44 6.10
CA LYS A 73 -19.48 -7.90 6.04
C LYS A 73 -18.10 -8.34 5.57
N HIS A 74 -17.43 -7.53 4.76
CA HIS A 74 -16.19 -7.92 4.12
C HIS A 74 -15.10 -6.89 4.40
N VAL A 75 -13.92 -7.38 4.78
CA VAL A 75 -12.65 -6.63 4.75
C VAL A 75 -11.75 -7.30 3.72
N VAL A 76 -11.29 -6.55 2.74
CA VAL A 76 -10.35 -7.00 1.73
C VAL A 76 -8.98 -6.44 2.08
N LEU A 77 -7.97 -7.29 2.14
CA LEU A 77 -6.59 -6.90 2.34
C LEU A 77 -5.91 -6.81 0.96
N SER A 78 -5.54 -5.60 0.54
CA SER A 78 -4.84 -5.41 -0.73
C SER A 78 -3.48 -6.08 -0.74
N HIS A 79 -2.78 -6.05 0.40
CA HIS A 79 -1.52 -6.72 0.66
C HIS A 79 -1.29 -6.91 2.17
N TYR A 80 -0.13 -7.41 2.58
CA TYR A 80 0.11 -7.94 3.93
C TYR A 80 0.63 -6.92 4.96
N HIS A 81 1.05 -5.70 4.56
CA HIS A 81 1.69 -4.75 5.47
C HIS A 81 0.82 -4.37 6.66
N ALA A 82 1.45 -4.28 7.84
CA ALA A 82 0.81 -4.04 9.12
C ALA A 82 -0.09 -2.79 9.11
N VAL A 83 0.33 -1.72 8.44
CA VAL A 83 -0.44 -0.48 8.31
C VAL A 83 -1.74 -0.61 7.50
N ARG A 84 -1.95 -1.76 6.83
CA ARG A 84 -3.14 -2.07 6.03
C ARG A 84 -4.07 -3.07 6.68
N VAL A 85 -3.55 -3.91 7.58
CA VAL A 85 -4.27 -5.13 7.98
C VAL A 85 -4.65 -5.15 9.46
N LEU A 86 -3.86 -4.55 10.37
CA LEU A 86 -4.02 -4.80 11.81
C LEU A 86 -5.26 -4.14 12.44
N GLY A 87 -5.89 -3.20 11.76
CA GLY A 87 -7.14 -2.57 12.20
C GLY A 87 -8.40 -3.42 11.95
N ALA A 88 -8.29 -4.54 11.25
CA ALA A 88 -9.43 -5.33 10.74
C ALA A 88 -10.47 -5.72 11.80
N SER A 89 -10.05 -5.97 13.04
CA SER A 89 -10.96 -6.36 14.14
C SER A 89 -12.01 -5.28 14.48
N ALA A 90 -11.78 -4.01 14.13
CA ALA A 90 -12.71 -2.93 14.44
C ALA A 90 -13.94 -2.89 13.52
N TYR A 91 -13.91 -3.58 12.40
CA TYR A 91 -15.03 -3.60 11.45
C TYR A 91 -16.11 -4.64 11.79
N ASP A 92 -15.81 -5.57 12.70
CA ASP A 92 -16.71 -6.70 13.06
C ASP A 92 -17.21 -7.46 11.81
N ALA A 93 -16.34 -7.56 10.82
CA ALA A 93 -16.66 -8.18 9.54
C ALA A 93 -16.66 -9.71 9.67
N SER A 94 -17.63 -10.37 9.01
CA SER A 94 -17.70 -11.84 8.99
C SER A 94 -16.63 -12.48 8.09
N GLU A 95 -16.11 -11.74 7.13
CA GLU A 95 -15.18 -12.24 6.12
C GLU A 95 -13.99 -11.29 5.95
N ILE A 96 -12.79 -11.85 6.04
CA ILE A 96 -11.53 -11.18 5.71
C ILE A 96 -10.94 -11.90 4.49
N ILE A 97 -10.71 -11.17 3.40
CA ILE A 97 -10.38 -11.74 2.10
C ILE A 97 -9.01 -11.21 1.65
N ALA A 98 -8.15 -12.11 1.18
CA ALA A 98 -6.83 -11.76 0.63
C ALA A 98 -6.43 -12.69 -0.51
N SER A 99 -5.33 -12.37 -1.22
CA SER A 99 -4.70 -13.37 -2.09
C SER A 99 -4.04 -14.48 -1.26
N GLU A 100 -3.90 -15.69 -1.84
CA GLU A 100 -3.12 -16.77 -1.22
C GLU A 100 -1.69 -16.32 -0.92
N THR A 101 -1.08 -15.52 -1.79
CA THR A 101 0.27 -14.99 -1.61
C THR A 101 0.32 -13.97 -0.47
N CYS A 102 -0.65 -13.06 -0.36
CA CYS A 102 -0.75 -12.15 0.77
C CYS A 102 -0.84 -12.93 2.10
N ASN A 103 -1.69 -13.96 2.17
CA ASN A 103 -1.78 -14.82 3.36
C ASN A 103 -0.44 -15.53 3.67
N ALA A 104 0.25 -16.04 2.66
CA ALA A 104 1.57 -16.66 2.84
C ALA A 104 2.59 -15.64 3.39
N MET A 105 2.57 -14.39 2.92
CA MET A 105 3.44 -13.33 3.42
C MET A 105 3.10 -12.93 4.86
N ILE A 106 1.83 -12.92 5.26
CA ILE A 106 1.45 -12.72 6.68
C ILE A 106 2.08 -13.83 7.56
N HIS A 107 2.03 -15.08 7.11
CA HIS A 107 2.66 -16.21 7.83
C HIS A 107 4.18 -16.10 7.87
N GLU A 108 4.82 -15.68 6.78
CA GLU A 108 6.27 -15.64 6.65
C GLU A 108 6.90 -14.48 7.41
N ARG A 109 6.29 -13.28 7.32
CA ARG A 109 6.93 -12.01 7.72
C ARG A 109 6.01 -10.99 8.39
N GLY A 110 4.73 -11.31 8.62
CA GLY A 110 3.76 -10.34 9.16
C GLY A 110 4.12 -9.82 10.55
N GLN A 111 4.75 -10.64 11.41
CA GLN A 111 5.19 -10.19 12.73
C GLN A 111 6.39 -9.25 12.63
N GLU A 112 7.36 -9.57 11.79
CA GLU A 112 8.54 -8.75 11.56
C GLU A 112 8.16 -7.40 10.93
N ASP A 113 7.19 -7.41 10.03
CA ASP A 113 6.66 -6.19 9.44
C ASP A 113 5.98 -5.31 10.50
N TRP A 114 5.09 -5.89 11.32
CA TRP A 114 4.47 -5.17 12.44
C TRP A 114 5.50 -4.57 13.39
N ASP A 115 6.46 -5.36 13.85
CA ASP A 115 7.49 -4.90 14.79
C ASP A 115 8.34 -3.77 14.17
N SER A 116 8.65 -3.90 12.88
CA SER A 116 9.39 -2.91 12.10
C SER A 116 8.60 -1.60 11.92
N GLU A 117 7.34 -1.70 11.49
CA GLU A 117 6.45 -0.58 11.24
C GLU A 117 6.11 0.18 12.55
N PHE A 118 5.80 -0.54 13.62
CA PHE A 118 5.55 0.03 14.95
C PHE A 118 6.68 0.96 15.40
N GLY A 119 7.93 0.54 15.20
CA GLY A 119 9.09 1.35 15.56
C GLY A 119 9.31 2.57 14.66
N ARG A 120 8.77 2.55 13.44
CA ARG A 120 8.99 3.58 12.41
C ARG A 120 7.86 4.61 12.30
N PHE A 121 6.61 4.22 12.60
CA PHE A 121 5.42 5.06 12.50
C PHE A 121 4.65 5.15 13.82
N PRO A 122 5.23 5.72 14.89
CA PRO A 122 4.61 5.71 16.22
C PRO A 122 3.20 6.31 16.24
N ARG A 123 2.92 7.34 15.41
CA ARG A 123 1.59 7.96 15.32
C ARG A 123 0.53 7.00 14.75
N LEU A 124 0.85 6.22 13.73
CA LEU A 124 -0.08 5.27 13.14
C LEU A 124 -0.41 4.11 14.08
N PHE A 125 0.49 3.81 15.02
CA PHE A 125 0.33 2.74 16.00
C PHE A 125 -0.10 3.23 17.39
N GLU A 126 -0.57 4.47 17.52
CA GLU A 126 -1.26 4.89 18.74
C GLU A 126 -2.50 4.01 19.00
N GLY A 127 -2.64 3.48 20.23
CA GLY A 127 -3.68 2.51 20.57
C GLY A 127 -3.38 1.09 20.09
N HIS A 128 -2.11 0.77 19.81
CA HIS A 128 -1.65 -0.57 19.37
C HIS A 128 -2.01 -1.69 20.35
N GLU A 129 -2.18 -1.39 21.63
CA GLU A 129 -2.61 -2.33 22.65
C GLU A 129 -4.00 -2.93 22.39
N SER A 130 -4.77 -2.31 21.50
CA SER A 130 -6.08 -2.81 21.06
C SER A 130 -6.01 -3.80 19.89
N ILE A 131 -4.83 -4.02 19.31
CA ILE A 131 -4.62 -4.97 18.21
C ILE A 131 -4.63 -6.38 18.80
N PRO A 132 -5.54 -7.28 18.37
CA PRO A 132 -5.66 -8.61 18.98
C PRO A 132 -4.55 -9.59 18.56
N GLY A 133 -3.77 -9.24 17.56
CA GLY A 133 -2.73 -10.05 16.94
C GLY A 133 -2.71 -9.83 15.42
N LEU A 134 -1.98 -10.68 14.70
CA LEU A 134 -1.96 -10.65 13.24
C LEU A 134 -3.37 -10.91 12.68
N THR A 135 -3.69 -10.22 11.59
CA THR A 135 -4.96 -10.40 10.88
C THR A 135 -4.86 -11.59 9.93
N TRP A 136 -5.74 -12.56 10.12
CA TRP A 136 -5.79 -13.77 9.29
C TRP A 136 -6.97 -13.71 8.33
N PRO A 137 -6.75 -13.87 7.00
CA PRO A 137 -7.85 -14.02 6.06
C PRO A 137 -8.71 -15.25 6.40
N THR A 138 -10.03 -15.09 6.28
CA THR A 138 -11.00 -16.20 6.37
C THR A 138 -11.22 -16.85 5.00
N GLN A 139 -10.93 -16.11 3.93
CA GLN A 139 -11.03 -16.58 2.55
C GLN A 139 -9.81 -16.11 1.75
N THR A 140 -9.30 -16.99 0.89
CA THR A 140 -8.19 -16.66 -0.02
C THR A 140 -8.49 -17.07 -1.45
N PHE A 141 -7.86 -16.40 -2.40
CA PHE A 141 -7.94 -16.71 -3.82
C PHE A 141 -6.58 -16.50 -4.51
N ARG A 142 -6.38 -17.07 -5.72
CA ARG A 142 -5.11 -16.93 -6.46
C ARG A 142 -5.10 -15.76 -7.42
N GLU A 143 -6.02 -15.79 -8.39
CA GLU A 143 -6.00 -14.82 -9.50
C GLU A 143 -7.17 -13.87 -9.46
N LYS A 144 -8.37 -14.38 -9.27
CA LYS A 144 -9.61 -13.60 -9.30
C LYS A 144 -10.68 -14.21 -8.41
N MET A 145 -11.38 -13.33 -7.69
CA MET A 145 -12.62 -13.65 -6.98
C MET A 145 -13.67 -12.60 -7.34
N THR A 146 -14.90 -13.03 -7.58
CA THR A 146 -16.03 -12.11 -7.78
C THR A 146 -16.98 -12.23 -6.61
N LEU A 147 -17.30 -11.08 -6.01
CA LEU A 147 -18.29 -10.99 -4.94
C LEU A 147 -19.50 -10.18 -5.40
N HIS A 148 -20.66 -10.52 -4.86
CA HIS A 148 -21.91 -9.82 -5.10
C HIS A 148 -22.44 -9.27 -3.78
N LEU A 149 -22.42 -7.94 -3.64
CA LEU A 149 -23.06 -7.23 -2.53
C LEU A 149 -24.48 -6.82 -2.98
N GLY A 150 -25.39 -7.82 -3.01
CA GLY A 150 -26.65 -7.69 -3.71
C GLY A 150 -26.44 -7.65 -5.23
N LYS A 151 -26.86 -6.60 -5.90
CA LYS A 151 -26.68 -6.39 -7.36
C LYS A 151 -25.29 -5.88 -7.71
N ARG A 152 -24.58 -5.26 -6.75
CA ARG A 152 -23.24 -4.71 -6.97
C ARG A 152 -22.22 -5.83 -7.10
N ARG A 153 -21.56 -5.88 -8.25
CA ARG A 153 -20.45 -6.79 -8.51
C ARG A 153 -19.13 -6.13 -8.14
N VAL A 154 -18.29 -6.84 -7.41
CA VAL A 154 -16.92 -6.45 -7.09
C VAL A 154 -15.98 -7.56 -7.56
N GLU A 155 -14.95 -7.20 -8.30
CA GLU A 155 -13.92 -8.11 -8.80
C GLU A 155 -12.62 -7.86 -8.04
N LEU A 156 -12.19 -8.83 -7.23
CA LEU A 156 -10.88 -8.85 -6.60
C LEU A 156 -9.91 -9.56 -7.53
N MET A 157 -8.78 -8.92 -7.87
CA MET A 157 -7.88 -9.47 -8.89
C MET A 157 -6.41 -9.28 -8.50
N PHE A 158 -5.63 -10.34 -8.69
CA PHE A 158 -4.19 -10.27 -8.77
C PHE A 158 -3.80 -9.89 -10.21
N LEU A 159 -3.26 -8.71 -10.38
CA LEU A 159 -2.86 -8.21 -11.70
C LEU A 159 -1.35 -8.35 -11.96
N GLY A 160 -0.62 -8.92 -11.02
CA GLY A 160 0.83 -9.10 -11.09
C GLY A 160 1.51 -8.57 -9.84
N ARG A 161 2.77 -8.94 -9.66
CA ARG A 161 3.60 -8.41 -8.57
C ARG A 161 3.86 -6.93 -8.80
N ALA A 162 3.92 -6.15 -7.72
CA ALA A 162 4.24 -4.73 -7.78
C ALA A 162 4.88 -4.27 -6.45
N HIS A 163 4.06 -3.70 -5.53
CA HIS A 163 4.48 -3.26 -4.21
C HIS A 163 4.87 -4.43 -3.29
N THR A 164 4.16 -5.56 -3.45
CA THR A 164 4.51 -6.86 -2.87
C THR A 164 4.30 -7.98 -3.89
N ALA A 165 4.60 -9.21 -3.51
CA ALA A 165 4.31 -10.37 -4.35
C ALA A 165 2.82 -10.76 -4.37
N GLY A 166 2.02 -10.26 -3.42
CA GLY A 166 0.63 -10.68 -3.19
C GLY A 166 -0.42 -9.60 -3.39
N ASP A 167 -0.06 -8.49 -4.04
CA ASP A 167 -0.96 -7.34 -4.23
C ASP A 167 -2.22 -7.70 -5.02
N ILE A 168 -3.37 -7.18 -4.58
CA ILE A 168 -4.63 -7.28 -5.33
C ILE A 168 -5.28 -5.91 -5.46
N VAL A 169 -6.13 -5.79 -6.47
CA VAL A 169 -7.04 -4.66 -6.64
C VAL A 169 -8.48 -5.10 -6.41
N ALA A 170 -9.33 -4.17 -5.97
CA ALA A 170 -10.78 -4.34 -5.98
C ALA A 170 -11.36 -3.42 -7.06
N PHE A 171 -12.06 -3.99 -8.04
CA PHE A 171 -12.65 -3.28 -9.16
C PHE A 171 -14.17 -3.39 -9.13
N VAL A 172 -14.85 -2.26 -9.31
CA VAL A 172 -16.31 -2.18 -9.44
C VAL A 172 -16.66 -1.85 -10.89
N PRO A 173 -16.97 -2.85 -11.73
CA PRO A 173 -17.09 -2.67 -13.17
C PRO A 173 -18.19 -1.69 -13.59
N ASP A 174 -19.33 -1.71 -12.88
CA ASP A 174 -20.49 -0.89 -13.24
C ASP A 174 -20.24 0.62 -13.07
N GLU A 175 -19.29 0.99 -12.22
CA GLU A 175 -18.88 2.37 -11.94
C GLU A 175 -17.49 2.68 -12.52
N GLN A 176 -16.76 1.68 -13.05
CA GLN A 176 -15.38 1.80 -13.51
C GLN A 176 -14.45 2.36 -12.43
N VAL A 177 -14.66 1.97 -11.16
CA VAL A 177 -13.85 2.43 -10.02
C VAL A 177 -12.93 1.31 -9.55
N MET A 178 -11.68 1.64 -9.30
CA MET A 178 -10.68 0.70 -8.82
C MET A 178 -10.05 1.17 -7.50
N PHE A 179 -9.92 0.26 -6.55
CA PHE A 179 -9.16 0.41 -5.31
C PHE A 179 -7.88 -0.38 -5.49
N THR A 180 -6.74 0.31 -5.50
CA THR A 180 -5.49 -0.28 -6.01
C THR A 180 -4.52 -0.71 -4.91
N GLY A 181 -4.81 -0.39 -3.63
CA GLY A 181 -3.78 -0.49 -2.62
C GLY A 181 -2.50 0.24 -3.07
N ASP A 182 -1.35 -0.19 -2.58
CA ASP A 182 -0.07 0.49 -2.81
C ASP A 182 0.56 0.20 -4.19
N ILE A 183 -0.20 -0.47 -5.09
CA ILE A 183 0.23 -0.60 -6.50
C ILE A 183 0.26 0.77 -7.18
N VAL A 184 -0.68 1.68 -6.82
CA VAL A 184 -0.72 3.07 -7.26
C VAL A 184 -0.71 3.98 -6.04
N GLU A 185 0.22 4.92 -6.00
CA GLU A 185 0.27 5.99 -5.00
C GLU A 185 0.36 7.35 -5.69
N TYR A 186 -0.15 8.39 -5.03
CA TYR A 186 -0.19 9.71 -5.62
C TYR A 186 0.26 10.77 -4.61
N HIS A 187 1.25 11.61 -5.00
CA HIS A 187 1.92 12.58 -4.12
C HIS A 187 2.45 11.95 -2.81
N SER A 188 2.70 10.65 -2.84
CA SER A 188 3.32 9.88 -1.78
C SER A 188 4.40 8.98 -2.39
N ALA A 189 5.50 8.78 -1.69
CA ALA A 189 6.55 7.91 -2.15
C ALA A 189 6.15 6.45 -1.95
N CYS A 190 6.23 5.64 -3.00
CA CYS A 190 6.00 4.22 -2.88
C CYS A 190 7.06 3.59 -1.95
N TYR A 191 6.61 2.80 -0.98
CA TYR A 191 7.52 1.91 -0.28
C TYR A 191 7.80 0.70 -1.18
N CYS A 192 9.05 0.54 -1.58
CA CYS A 192 9.46 -0.53 -2.48
C CYS A 192 10.31 -1.61 -1.78
N GLY A 193 10.39 -1.60 -0.44
CA GLY A 193 11.22 -2.56 0.31
C GLY A 193 10.90 -4.03 0.04
N ASP A 194 9.64 -4.32 -0.27
CA ASP A 194 9.13 -5.63 -0.68
C ASP A 194 8.73 -5.68 -2.16
N GLY A 195 9.08 -4.64 -2.92
CA GLY A 195 8.65 -4.45 -4.29
C GLY A 195 9.32 -5.38 -5.31
N HIS A 196 8.67 -5.47 -6.46
CA HIS A 196 9.14 -6.20 -7.64
C HIS A 196 9.22 -5.24 -8.82
N PHE A 197 10.33 -4.51 -8.92
CA PHE A 197 10.51 -3.42 -9.88
C PHE A 197 10.35 -3.86 -11.33
N ASN A 198 10.86 -5.03 -11.68
CA ASN A 198 10.78 -5.56 -13.05
C ASN A 198 9.34 -5.92 -13.47
N ASP A 199 8.46 -6.21 -12.53
CA ASP A 199 7.07 -6.60 -12.80
C ASP A 199 6.10 -5.42 -12.67
N TRP A 200 6.41 -4.43 -11.82
CA TRP A 200 5.51 -3.34 -11.43
C TRP A 200 4.98 -2.56 -12.63
N GLY A 201 5.85 -2.24 -13.58
CA GLY A 201 5.47 -1.54 -14.82
C GLY A 201 4.37 -2.30 -15.60
N GLY A 202 4.51 -3.62 -15.76
CA GLY A 202 3.51 -4.46 -16.40
C GLY A 202 2.19 -4.56 -15.63
N THR A 203 2.25 -4.50 -14.29
CA THR A 203 1.06 -4.46 -13.43
C THR A 203 0.31 -3.14 -13.59
N LEU A 204 1.02 -2.00 -13.67
CA LEU A 204 0.42 -0.69 -13.97
C LEU A 204 -0.21 -0.66 -15.36
N ASP A 205 0.38 -1.31 -16.38
CA ASP A 205 -0.22 -1.40 -17.72
C ASP A 205 -1.54 -2.18 -17.69
N ARG A 206 -1.62 -3.24 -16.89
CA ARG A 206 -2.87 -3.99 -16.71
C ARG A 206 -3.95 -3.17 -16.01
N ILE A 207 -3.60 -2.38 -14.98
CA ILE A 207 -4.53 -1.43 -14.33
C ILE A 207 -5.05 -0.41 -15.36
N ALA A 208 -4.14 0.22 -16.12
CA ALA A 208 -4.51 1.18 -17.17
C ALA A 208 -5.44 0.56 -18.21
N GLY A 209 -5.25 -0.73 -18.56
CA GLY A 209 -6.09 -1.46 -19.52
C GLY A 209 -7.56 -1.63 -19.11
N PHE A 210 -7.90 -1.46 -17.82
CA PHE A 210 -9.29 -1.42 -17.34
C PHE A 210 -9.97 -0.08 -17.60
N ASN A 211 -9.22 0.98 -17.96
CA ASN A 211 -9.69 2.34 -18.14
C ASN A 211 -10.56 2.83 -16.97
N PRO A 212 -10.07 2.79 -15.72
CA PRO A 212 -10.87 3.19 -14.58
C PRO A 212 -11.23 4.67 -14.66
N ALA A 213 -12.50 4.98 -14.39
CA ALA A 213 -12.99 6.35 -14.30
C ALA A 213 -12.54 7.04 -13.01
N ALA A 214 -12.26 6.24 -11.96
CA ALA A 214 -11.69 6.72 -10.70
C ALA A 214 -10.83 5.64 -10.04
N ILE A 215 -9.83 6.10 -9.28
CA ILE A 215 -8.96 5.26 -8.45
C ILE A 215 -8.94 5.79 -7.01
N ALA A 216 -9.09 4.88 -6.04
CA ALA A 216 -8.61 5.09 -4.68
C ALA A 216 -7.20 4.48 -4.60
N PRO A 217 -6.13 5.30 -4.55
CA PRO A 217 -4.76 4.83 -4.43
C PRO A 217 -4.49 4.36 -3.00
N GLY A 218 -3.35 3.72 -2.77
CA GLY A 218 -2.95 3.30 -1.43
C GLY A 218 -2.68 4.49 -0.50
N ARG A 219 -2.10 5.56 -1.03
CA ARG A 219 -1.85 6.83 -0.32
C ARG A 219 -2.12 8.00 -1.25
N GLY A 220 -2.37 9.16 -0.64
CA GLY A 220 -2.70 10.39 -1.35
C GLY A 220 -4.18 10.52 -1.65
N ASP A 221 -4.55 11.55 -2.40
CA ASP A 221 -5.94 11.86 -2.69
C ASP A 221 -6.59 10.81 -3.61
N ALA A 222 -7.90 10.64 -3.45
CA ALA A 222 -8.70 9.89 -4.39
C ALA A 222 -8.77 10.63 -5.75
N LEU A 223 -8.74 9.87 -6.84
CA LEU A 223 -8.56 10.38 -8.18
C LEU A 223 -9.80 10.10 -9.01
N VAL A 224 -10.45 11.15 -9.50
CA VAL A 224 -11.65 11.06 -10.31
C VAL A 224 -11.42 11.72 -11.67
N GLY A 225 -11.75 10.98 -12.72
CA GLY A 225 -11.57 11.38 -14.12
C GLY A 225 -10.30 10.81 -14.74
N GLU A 226 -10.39 10.51 -16.04
CA GLU A 226 -9.36 9.83 -16.83
C GLU A 226 -7.97 10.49 -16.69
N ALA A 227 -7.90 11.82 -16.82
CA ALA A 227 -6.64 12.56 -16.74
C ALA A 227 -5.95 12.43 -15.37
N MET A 228 -6.72 12.41 -14.27
CA MET A 228 -6.18 12.25 -12.93
C MET A 228 -5.69 10.82 -12.69
N VAL A 229 -6.45 9.84 -13.17
CA VAL A 229 -6.08 8.42 -13.10
C VAL A 229 -4.79 8.16 -13.89
N GLU A 230 -4.70 8.67 -15.12
CA GLU A 230 -3.49 8.57 -15.95
C GLU A 230 -2.29 9.25 -15.27
N ALA A 231 -2.49 10.44 -14.70
CA ALA A 231 -1.44 11.15 -13.97
C ALA A 231 -0.91 10.35 -12.79
N ALA A 232 -1.77 9.67 -12.02
CA ALA A 232 -1.35 8.86 -10.89
C ALA A 232 -0.57 7.61 -11.31
N ILE A 233 -1.06 6.89 -12.32
CA ILE A 233 -0.37 5.71 -12.87
C ILE A 233 1.00 6.11 -13.43
N THR A 234 1.06 7.23 -14.16
CA THR A 234 2.31 7.77 -14.73
C THR A 234 3.28 8.21 -13.63
N SER A 235 2.79 8.91 -12.60
CA SER A 235 3.60 9.36 -11.46
C SER A 235 4.19 8.18 -10.68
N THR A 236 3.37 7.15 -10.41
CA THR A 236 3.85 5.92 -9.75
C THR A 236 4.94 5.25 -10.60
N ARG A 237 4.72 5.11 -11.90
CA ARG A 237 5.71 4.55 -12.83
C ARG A 237 7.01 5.35 -12.83
N ASP A 238 6.93 6.69 -12.92
CA ASP A 238 8.13 7.54 -12.91
C ASP A 238 8.91 7.41 -11.59
N PHE A 239 8.21 7.29 -10.46
CA PHE A 239 8.84 7.05 -9.17
C PHE A 239 9.58 5.71 -9.12
N VAL A 240 8.90 4.63 -9.51
CA VAL A 240 9.46 3.26 -9.54
C VAL A 240 10.66 3.18 -10.49
N ASP A 241 10.54 3.70 -11.70
CA ASP A 241 11.60 3.74 -12.71
C ASP A 241 12.79 4.61 -12.27
N SER A 242 12.53 5.79 -11.69
CA SER A 242 13.58 6.69 -11.20
C SER A 242 14.34 6.11 -10.01
N THR A 243 13.73 5.19 -9.28
CA THR A 243 14.38 4.43 -8.20
C THR A 243 15.19 3.26 -8.75
N TYR A 244 14.60 2.47 -9.66
CA TYR A 244 15.21 1.22 -10.11
C TYR A 244 16.35 1.42 -11.12
N ARG A 245 16.14 2.23 -12.14
CA ARG A 245 17.11 2.35 -13.25
C ARG A 245 18.49 2.82 -12.82
N PRO A 246 18.65 3.86 -11.98
CA PRO A 246 19.98 4.27 -11.49
C PRO A 246 20.64 3.17 -10.67
N ALA A 247 19.91 2.52 -9.76
CA ALA A 247 20.44 1.41 -8.95
C ALA A 247 20.89 0.24 -9.82
N ALA A 248 20.12 -0.11 -10.86
CA ALA A 248 20.46 -1.17 -11.80
C ALA A 248 21.70 -0.82 -12.64
N MET A 249 21.86 0.43 -13.07
CA MET A 249 23.05 0.88 -13.79
C MET A 249 24.31 0.79 -12.92
N VAL A 250 24.21 1.11 -11.63
CA VAL A 250 25.32 0.97 -10.67
C VAL A 250 25.66 -0.49 -10.46
N ALA A 251 24.66 -1.33 -10.22
CA ALA A 251 24.84 -2.78 -10.01
C ALA A 251 25.54 -3.44 -11.23
N ALA A 252 25.09 -3.10 -12.45
CA ALA A 252 25.66 -3.62 -13.70
C ALA A 252 27.16 -3.24 -13.89
N LYS A 253 27.59 -2.13 -13.31
CA LYS A 253 29.00 -1.68 -13.33
C LYS A 253 29.82 -2.23 -12.15
N GLY A 254 29.23 -3.05 -11.28
CA GLY A 254 29.88 -3.58 -10.10
C GLY A 254 30.08 -2.55 -8.98
N GLY A 255 29.28 -1.46 -8.99
CA GLY A 255 29.31 -0.43 -7.97
C GLY A 255 28.72 -0.91 -6.63
N SER A 256 28.88 -0.10 -5.60
CA SER A 256 28.41 -0.38 -4.24
C SER A 256 26.95 0.07 -4.01
N LEU A 257 26.37 -0.38 -2.89
CA LEU A 257 25.05 0.11 -2.45
C LEU A 257 25.07 1.64 -2.18
N LYS A 258 26.21 2.16 -1.71
CA LYS A 258 26.41 3.61 -1.52
C LYS A 258 26.37 4.36 -2.85
N ASP A 259 27.02 3.85 -3.89
CA ASP A 259 26.97 4.45 -5.23
C ASP A 259 25.53 4.42 -5.78
N ALA A 260 24.78 3.33 -5.52
CA ALA A 260 23.38 3.23 -5.90
C ALA A 260 22.52 4.25 -5.15
N TRP A 261 22.76 4.46 -3.86
CA TRP A 261 22.09 5.48 -3.06
C TRP A 261 22.29 6.89 -3.65
N ASP A 262 23.52 7.25 -3.95
CA ASP A 262 23.84 8.58 -4.48
C ASP A 262 23.21 8.79 -5.87
N ALA A 263 23.25 7.76 -6.73
CA ALA A 263 22.63 7.81 -8.06
C ALA A 263 21.09 7.90 -8.02
N VAL A 264 20.44 7.17 -7.10
CA VAL A 264 18.99 7.24 -6.93
C VAL A 264 18.57 8.59 -6.37
N ARG A 265 19.30 9.12 -5.39
CA ARG A 265 19.02 10.48 -4.88
C ARG A 265 19.15 11.55 -5.96
N GLU A 266 20.18 11.50 -6.78
CA GLU A 266 20.34 12.42 -7.90
C GLU A 266 19.13 12.37 -8.86
N ALA A 267 18.56 11.19 -9.10
CA ALA A 267 17.43 11.01 -10.00
C ALA A 267 16.08 11.36 -9.35
N CYS A 268 15.90 11.05 -8.06
CA CYS A 268 14.60 11.13 -7.38
C CYS A 268 14.41 12.47 -6.64
N ASP A 269 15.44 13.02 -5.98
CA ASP A 269 15.30 14.22 -5.15
C ASP A 269 14.69 15.42 -5.90
N PRO A 270 15.06 15.72 -7.16
CA PRO A 270 14.47 16.84 -7.90
C PRO A 270 12.98 16.70 -8.20
N LYS A 271 12.44 15.47 -8.16
CA LYS A 271 11.08 15.17 -8.56
C LYS A 271 10.15 14.85 -7.37
N PHE A 272 10.68 14.20 -6.34
CA PHE A 272 9.88 13.50 -5.34
C PHE A 272 10.24 13.84 -3.88
N SER A 273 11.19 14.76 -3.63
CA SER A 273 11.63 15.07 -2.26
C SER A 273 10.53 15.69 -1.38
N ASP A 274 9.47 16.22 -1.98
CA ASP A 274 8.28 16.76 -1.33
C ASP A 274 7.14 15.74 -1.17
N TYR A 275 7.29 14.52 -1.73
CA TYR A 275 6.29 13.48 -1.57
C TYR A 275 6.22 13.00 -0.12
N ALA A 276 5.00 12.74 0.35
CA ALA A 276 4.79 12.16 1.67
C ALA A 276 5.64 10.90 1.83
N ILE A 277 6.22 10.71 3.03
CA ILE A 277 7.08 9.58 3.41
C ILE A 277 8.32 9.31 2.52
N TYR A 278 8.72 10.23 1.64
CA TYR A 278 9.86 10.04 0.74
C TYR A 278 11.16 9.64 1.47
N GLU A 279 11.59 10.45 2.45
CA GLU A 279 12.83 10.19 3.22
C GLU A 279 12.74 8.89 4.05
N HIS A 280 11.52 8.47 4.39
CA HIS A 280 11.30 7.21 5.08
C HIS A 280 11.52 6.01 4.15
N CYS A 281 10.93 6.04 2.96
CA CYS A 281 10.94 4.91 2.02
C CYS A 281 12.30 4.70 1.36
N LEU A 282 13.01 5.77 1.08
CA LEU A 282 14.19 5.75 0.21
C LEU A 282 15.28 4.74 0.59
N PRO A 283 15.67 4.54 1.87
CA PRO A 283 16.68 3.53 2.23
C PRO A 283 16.30 2.10 1.85
N PHE A 284 15.02 1.76 2.03
CA PHE A 284 14.48 0.44 1.68
C PHE A 284 14.41 0.26 0.18
N ASN A 285 13.93 1.30 -0.51
CA ASN A 285 13.76 1.32 -1.95
C ASN A 285 15.08 1.11 -2.68
N VAL A 286 16.12 1.85 -2.28
CA VAL A 286 17.46 1.72 -2.88
C VAL A 286 18.07 0.34 -2.62
N ALA A 287 17.95 -0.17 -1.39
CA ALA A 287 18.47 -1.49 -1.05
C ALA A 287 17.76 -2.58 -1.88
N ARG A 288 16.43 -2.53 -1.99
CA ARG A 288 15.66 -3.48 -2.77
C ARG A 288 15.95 -3.39 -4.27
N ALA A 289 15.98 -2.16 -4.82
CA ALA A 289 16.32 -1.93 -6.24
C ALA A 289 17.71 -2.51 -6.59
N PHE A 290 18.69 -2.30 -5.71
CA PHE A 290 20.05 -2.81 -5.90
C PHE A 290 20.10 -4.34 -5.80
N ASP A 291 19.37 -4.96 -4.85
CA ASP A 291 19.26 -6.40 -4.72
C ASP A 291 18.63 -7.04 -5.97
N GLU A 292 17.48 -6.51 -6.42
CA GLU A 292 16.79 -7.04 -7.59
C GLU A 292 17.64 -6.90 -8.86
N ALA A 293 18.34 -5.79 -9.02
CA ALA A 293 19.29 -5.59 -10.12
C ALA A 293 20.47 -6.59 -10.12
N LYS A 294 20.77 -7.17 -8.98
CA LYS A 294 21.79 -8.26 -8.82
C LYS A 294 21.17 -9.66 -8.95
N GLY A 295 19.90 -9.77 -9.33
CA GLY A 295 19.20 -11.03 -9.53
C GLY A 295 18.60 -11.64 -8.26
N ILE A 296 18.50 -10.88 -7.16
CA ILE A 296 17.82 -11.32 -5.93
C ILE A 296 16.33 -11.00 -6.06
N ASP A 297 15.52 -11.98 -6.47
CA ASP A 297 14.09 -11.81 -6.69
C ASP A 297 13.28 -11.67 -5.39
N THR A 298 13.68 -12.41 -4.33
CA THR A 298 12.98 -12.38 -3.04
C THR A 298 13.42 -11.18 -2.21
N PRO A 299 12.47 -10.27 -1.83
CA PRO A 299 12.76 -9.15 -0.94
C PRO A 299 13.24 -9.60 0.44
N ARG A 300 14.11 -8.80 1.05
CA ARG A 300 14.57 -9.03 2.43
C ARG A 300 13.42 -8.87 3.41
N ILE A 301 13.44 -9.64 4.50
CA ILE A 301 12.58 -9.38 5.65
C ILE A 301 13.26 -8.32 6.51
N TRP A 302 12.64 -7.16 6.65
CA TRP A 302 13.19 -6.01 7.35
C TRP A 302 12.97 -6.14 8.86
N THR A 303 13.82 -6.92 9.52
CA THR A 303 13.83 -7.03 10.98
C THR A 303 14.47 -5.80 11.63
N ALA A 304 14.18 -5.55 12.91
CA ALA A 304 14.82 -4.50 13.68
C ALA A 304 16.38 -4.63 13.65
N CYS A 305 16.89 -5.86 13.71
CA CYS A 305 18.33 -6.13 13.62
C CYS A 305 18.87 -5.68 12.26
N LEU A 306 18.23 -6.06 11.15
CA LEU A 306 18.66 -5.69 9.81
C LEU A 306 18.64 -4.17 9.59
N LEU A 307 17.65 -3.48 10.14
CA LEU A 307 17.53 -2.03 10.05
C LEU A 307 18.68 -1.27 10.71
N TYR A 308 19.23 -1.80 11.81
CA TYR A 308 20.28 -1.13 12.58
C TYR A 308 21.68 -1.67 12.35
N THR A 309 21.84 -2.85 11.77
CA THR A 309 23.14 -3.52 11.58
C THR A 309 23.57 -3.67 10.11
N SER A 310 22.64 -3.60 9.17
CA SER A 310 23.00 -3.53 7.74
C SER A 310 23.71 -2.21 7.46
N PRO A 311 24.72 -2.21 6.56
CA PRO A 311 25.25 -0.95 6.05
C PRO A 311 24.08 -0.12 5.54
N SER A 312 23.85 1.01 6.18
CA SER A 312 22.86 1.95 5.67
C SER A 312 23.34 2.40 4.29
N PRO A 313 22.48 2.48 3.28
CA PRO A 313 22.87 3.10 2.02
C PRO A 313 23.36 4.54 2.21
N ARG A 314 23.09 5.14 3.38
CA ARG A 314 23.56 6.50 3.76
C ARG A 314 25.01 6.51 4.28
N ASP A 315 25.59 5.36 4.68
CA ASP A 315 26.95 5.24 5.21
C ASP A 315 27.92 4.91 4.06
#